data_7e23536c1802d753fea172c106aa7e9e
#
_entry.id   7e23536c1802d753fea172c106aa7e9e
#
_cell.length_a   1.000
_cell.length_b   1.000
_cell.length_c   1.000
_cell.angle_alpha   90.00
_cell.angle_beta   90.00
_cell.angle_gamma   90.00
#
_symmetry.space_group_name_H-M   'P 1'
#
loop_
_entity.id
_entity.type
_entity.pdbx_description
1 polymer ?
#
loop_
_entity_poly.entity_id
_entity_poly.type
_entity_poly.pdbx_seq_one_letter_code
_entity_poly.pdbx_strand_id
1 'polypeptide(L)'
;IMRAANELGKRTVAVYAEEDKLGLHRFKADEAYKIGEGLGPVAAYLSIEEIIRVAKSCGADAIHPGYGLLSENPNFVDACTDAEIAFIGPKAETMRLLGDKASARRVAIRAGVPVIPATEVLGDDIDAIKAEAAMVGYPLMLKASWGGGGRGMRPIFSEHEVEEKVLEGRREAEAAFGNGEGYLERMIQRARHVEVQILGDQYGEIYHLFERDCSVQRRNQKVVERAPAPYLSKAQREEICALGIKICAHVNYECAGTVEFLMDIDTGKFFFIEVNPRVQVEHTVTEEVTGIDIV
;
A
#
# COMPACT_ATOMS: atom_id res chain seq x y z
N ILE A 1 1.64 -11.29 15.15
CA ILE A 1 0.98 -12.42 14.43
C ILE A 1 1.01 -13.68 15.30
N MET A 2 2.18 -14.27 15.62
CA MET A 2 2.25 -15.53 16.37
C MET A 2 1.59 -15.45 17.76
N ARG A 3 1.73 -14.30 18.47
CA ARG A 3 1.04 -14.12 19.76
C ARG A 3 -0.49 -14.17 19.58
N ALA A 4 -1.03 -13.40 18.64
CA ALA A 4 -2.45 -13.38 18.34
C ALA A 4 -2.97 -14.76 17.89
N ALA A 5 -2.21 -15.46 17.03
CA ALA A 5 -2.55 -16.83 16.62
C ALA A 5 -2.62 -17.79 17.82
N ASN A 6 -1.65 -17.71 18.74
CA ASN A 6 -1.63 -18.54 19.96
C ASN A 6 -2.79 -18.21 20.90
N GLU A 7 -3.15 -16.94 21.07
CA GLU A 7 -4.33 -16.50 21.85
C GLU A 7 -5.63 -17.06 21.27
N LEU A 8 -5.69 -17.24 19.94
CA LEU A 8 -6.79 -17.91 19.25
C LEU A 8 -6.68 -19.45 19.25
N GLY A 9 -5.72 -20.02 19.97
CA GLY A 9 -5.49 -21.47 20.03
C GLY A 9 -4.99 -22.08 18.74
N LYS A 10 -4.36 -21.27 17.86
CA LYS A 10 -3.80 -21.74 16.60
C LYS A 10 -2.32 -22.08 16.74
N ARG A 11 -1.93 -23.19 16.11
CA ARG A 11 -0.52 -23.62 15.99
C ARG A 11 0.19 -22.75 14.96
N THR A 12 1.43 -22.38 15.24
CA THR A 12 2.21 -21.45 14.41
C THR A 12 3.42 -22.15 13.79
N VAL A 13 3.63 -21.87 12.50
CA VAL A 13 4.79 -22.35 11.74
C VAL A 13 5.53 -21.14 11.18
N ALA A 14 6.83 -21.06 11.44
CA ALA A 14 7.69 -20.02 10.87
C ALA A 14 8.51 -20.56 9.69
N VAL A 15 8.75 -19.74 8.70
CA VAL A 15 9.77 -19.98 7.67
C VAL A 15 10.95 -19.03 7.89
N TYR A 16 12.16 -19.48 7.60
CA TYR A 16 13.37 -18.67 7.77
C TYR A 16 14.44 -18.98 6.72
N ALA A 17 15.15 -17.95 6.26
CA ALA A 17 16.34 -18.11 5.44
C ALA A 17 17.56 -18.49 6.31
N GLU A 18 18.64 -18.97 5.71
CA GLU A 18 19.87 -19.38 6.45
C GLU A 18 20.41 -18.26 7.34
N GLU A 19 20.36 -17.01 6.87
CA GLU A 19 20.83 -15.83 7.60
C GLU A 19 20.01 -15.57 8.86
N ASP A 20 18.73 -15.95 8.86
CA ASP A 20 17.79 -15.74 9.96
C ASP A 20 17.65 -16.94 10.90
N LYS A 21 18.57 -17.89 10.83
CA LYS A 21 18.54 -19.10 11.69
C LYS A 21 18.57 -18.82 13.20
N LEU A 22 18.99 -17.61 13.60
CA LEU A 22 18.94 -17.13 14.98
C LEU A 22 17.81 -16.09 15.20
N GLY A 23 16.97 -15.85 14.20
CA GLY A 23 15.84 -14.91 14.28
C GLY A 23 14.80 -15.30 15.34
N LEU A 24 14.32 -14.34 16.10
CA LEU A 24 13.37 -14.58 17.20
C LEU A 24 12.07 -15.24 16.75
N HIS A 25 11.60 -14.96 15.54
CA HIS A 25 10.38 -15.57 14.98
C HIS A 25 10.45 -17.09 14.94
N ARG A 26 11.64 -17.65 14.61
CA ARG A 26 11.88 -19.09 14.59
C ARG A 26 11.67 -19.75 15.96
N PHE A 27 12.13 -19.09 17.03
CA PHE A 27 12.04 -19.63 18.39
C PHE A 27 10.67 -19.38 19.04
N LYS A 28 9.89 -18.48 18.48
CA LYS A 28 8.58 -18.12 19.00
C LYS A 28 7.44 -18.95 18.39
N ALA A 29 7.65 -19.50 17.21
CA ALA A 29 6.71 -20.40 16.56
C ALA A 29 6.77 -21.81 17.17
N ASP A 30 5.68 -22.57 17.05
CA ASP A 30 5.64 -23.98 17.48
C ASP A 30 6.54 -24.85 16.63
N GLU A 31 6.66 -24.51 15.34
CA GLU A 31 7.54 -25.16 14.36
C GLU A 31 8.26 -24.13 13.50
N ALA A 32 9.43 -24.47 12.95
CA ALA A 32 10.16 -23.60 12.04
C ALA A 32 10.90 -24.38 10.96
N TYR A 33 10.79 -23.95 9.71
CA TYR A 33 11.38 -24.60 8.56
C TYR A 33 12.27 -23.65 7.76
N LYS A 34 13.44 -24.15 7.35
CA LYS A 34 14.34 -23.42 6.44
C LYS A 34 13.78 -23.44 5.02
N ILE A 35 13.86 -22.28 4.37
CA ILE A 35 13.50 -22.08 2.96
C ILE A 35 14.66 -21.48 2.18
N GLY A 36 14.58 -21.56 0.85
CA GLY A 36 15.51 -20.90 -0.06
C GLY A 36 16.91 -21.47 -0.04
N GLU A 37 17.07 -22.79 -0.02
CA GLU A 37 18.40 -23.40 -0.07
C GLU A 37 19.15 -22.99 -1.35
N GLY A 38 20.34 -22.39 -1.18
CA GLY A 38 21.14 -21.84 -2.28
C GLY A 38 20.68 -20.48 -2.81
N LEU A 39 19.62 -19.90 -2.23
CA LEU A 39 19.15 -18.55 -2.54
C LEU A 39 19.73 -17.52 -1.55
N GLY A 40 19.84 -16.25 -1.99
CA GLY A 40 20.13 -15.16 -1.08
C GLY A 40 18.94 -14.85 -0.16
N PRO A 41 19.17 -14.10 0.96
CA PRO A 41 18.18 -13.95 2.03
C PRO A 41 16.84 -13.37 1.56
N VAL A 42 16.85 -12.35 0.69
CA VAL A 42 15.61 -11.77 0.16
C VAL A 42 14.92 -12.72 -0.82
N ALA A 43 15.69 -13.39 -1.69
CA ALA A 43 15.15 -14.34 -2.69
C ALA A 43 14.49 -15.54 -2.02
N ALA A 44 15.00 -16.01 -0.89
CA ALA A 44 14.41 -17.09 -0.10
C ALA A 44 12.96 -16.76 0.32
N TYR A 45 12.73 -15.56 0.85
CA TYR A 45 11.39 -15.11 1.26
C TYR A 45 10.49 -14.69 0.09
N LEU A 46 11.04 -14.51 -1.12
CA LEU A 46 10.27 -14.27 -2.33
C LEU A 46 9.95 -15.54 -3.12
N SER A 47 10.42 -16.68 -2.65
CA SER A 47 10.16 -17.99 -3.29
C SER A 47 8.78 -18.52 -2.88
N ILE A 48 7.77 -18.21 -3.70
CA ILE A 48 6.41 -18.71 -3.53
C ILE A 48 6.40 -20.26 -3.44
N GLU A 49 7.12 -20.92 -4.34
CA GLU A 49 7.21 -22.38 -4.41
C GLU A 49 7.69 -23.00 -3.09
N GLU A 50 8.77 -22.47 -2.52
CA GLU A 50 9.33 -22.96 -1.26
C GLU A 50 8.38 -22.77 -0.07
N ILE A 51 7.70 -21.61 -0.01
CA ILE A 51 6.75 -21.34 1.06
C ILE A 51 5.54 -22.27 0.97
N ILE A 52 4.97 -22.46 -0.23
CA ILE A 52 3.86 -23.38 -0.45
C ILE A 52 4.28 -24.83 -0.18
N ARG A 53 5.49 -25.23 -0.59
CA ARG A 53 6.04 -26.57 -0.29
C ARG A 53 6.09 -26.82 1.22
N VAL A 54 6.61 -25.87 1.99
CA VAL A 54 6.66 -25.98 3.46
C VAL A 54 5.26 -26.06 4.04
N ALA A 55 4.36 -25.16 3.64
CA ALA A 55 2.99 -25.13 4.14
C ALA A 55 2.27 -26.47 3.94
N LYS A 56 2.39 -27.07 2.74
CA LYS A 56 1.86 -28.42 2.46
C LYS A 56 2.50 -29.50 3.32
N SER A 57 3.83 -29.46 3.49
CA SER A 57 4.56 -30.51 4.23
C SER A 57 4.24 -30.53 5.73
N CYS A 58 3.91 -29.40 6.33
CA CYS A 58 3.54 -29.28 7.74
C CYS A 58 2.02 -29.28 7.98
N GLY A 59 1.20 -29.35 6.91
CA GLY A 59 -0.26 -29.35 7.00
C GLY A 59 -0.81 -28.01 7.48
N ALA A 60 -0.27 -26.90 7.02
CA ALA A 60 -0.78 -25.58 7.35
C ALA A 60 -2.09 -25.29 6.63
N ASP A 61 -3.10 -24.83 7.36
CA ASP A 61 -4.42 -24.47 6.83
C ASP A 61 -4.45 -23.04 6.27
N ALA A 62 -3.55 -22.17 6.76
CA ALA A 62 -3.52 -20.76 6.40
C ALA A 62 -2.09 -20.20 6.39
N ILE A 63 -1.92 -19.13 5.60
CA ILE A 63 -0.68 -18.34 5.57
C ILE A 63 -1.00 -16.88 5.86
N HIS A 64 -0.34 -16.31 6.88
CA HIS A 64 -0.33 -14.88 7.13
C HIS A 64 0.95 -14.27 6.56
N PRO A 65 0.88 -13.39 5.54
CA PRO A 65 2.06 -12.88 4.86
C PRO A 65 2.86 -11.82 5.64
N GLY A 66 2.30 -11.32 6.75
CA GLY A 66 2.85 -10.17 7.44
C GLY A 66 2.72 -8.89 6.63
N TYR A 67 3.79 -8.08 6.58
CA TYR A 67 3.90 -6.90 5.73
C TYR A 67 5.25 -6.94 4.96
N GLY A 68 5.29 -6.31 3.77
CA GLY A 68 6.44 -6.39 2.86
C GLY A 68 6.54 -7.72 2.10
N LEU A 69 7.62 -7.92 1.38
CA LEU A 69 7.90 -9.14 0.59
C LEU A 69 6.69 -9.56 -0.29
N LEU A 70 6.08 -10.69 0.00
CA LEU A 70 4.95 -11.25 -0.76
C LEU A 70 3.57 -10.79 -0.26
N SER A 71 3.48 -9.90 0.73
CA SER A 71 2.20 -9.51 1.33
C SER A 71 1.25 -8.78 0.38
N GLU A 72 1.77 -8.18 -0.70
CA GLU A 72 1.00 -7.52 -1.76
C GLU A 72 1.15 -8.22 -3.12
N ASN A 73 1.57 -9.50 -3.11
CA ASN A 73 1.79 -10.24 -4.34
C ASN A 73 0.57 -11.11 -4.69
N PRO A 74 -0.21 -10.75 -5.74
CA PRO A 74 -1.41 -11.49 -6.10
C PRO A 74 -1.11 -12.91 -6.59
N ASN A 75 0.07 -13.17 -7.14
CA ASN A 75 0.45 -14.54 -7.56
C ASN A 75 0.68 -15.45 -6.36
N PHE A 76 1.07 -14.89 -5.21
CA PHE A 76 1.17 -15.66 -3.99
C PHE A 76 -0.21 -16.04 -3.44
N VAL A 77 -1.18 -15.14 -3.54
CA VAL A 77 -2.59 -15.43 -3.19
C VAL A 77 -3.15 -16.54 -4.08
N ASP A 78 -2.91 -16.46 -5.40
CA ASP A 78 -3.33 -17.52 -6.33
C ASP A 78 -2.69 -18.86 -5.98
N ALA A 79 -1.38 -18.87 -5.69
CA ALA A 79 -0.67 -20.10 -5.30
C ALA A 79 -1.19 -20.70 -3.99
N CYS A 80 -1.60 -19.87 -3.03
CA CYS A 80 -2.28 -20.35 -1.82
C CYS A 80 -3.62 -20.99 -2.16
N THR A 81 -4.42 -20.33 -3.01
CA THR A 81 -5.72 -20.84 -3.46
C THR A 81 -5.58 -22.20 -4.18
N ASP A 82 -4.64 -22.29 -5.11
CA ASP A 82 -4.35 -23.54 -5.84
C ASP A 82 -3.85 -24.67 -4.93
N ALA A 83 -3.29 -24.29 -3.80
CA ALA A 83 -2.80 -25.23 -2.77
C ALA A 83 -3.87 -25.58 -1.71
N GLU A 84 -5.08 -25.01 -1.81
CA GLU A 84 -6.17 -25.12 -0.81
C GLU A 84 -5.75 -24.60 0.58
N ILE A 85 -4.89 -23.57 0.62
CA ILE A 85 -4.41 -22.91 1.82
C ILE A 85 -5.04 -21.51 1.88
N ALA A 86 -5.66 -21.15 3.00
CA ALA A 86 -6.24 -19.84 3.18
C ALA A 86 -5.13 -18.76 3.25
N PHE A 87 -5.21 -17.76 2.38
CA PHE A 87 -4.37 -16.57 2.48
C PHE A 87 -5.04 -15.56 3.41
N ILE A 88 -4.36 -15.15 4.49
CA ILE A 88 -4.88 -14.16 5.44
C ILE A 88 -4.56 -12.76 4.91
N GLY A 89 -5.41 -12.27 4.05
CA GLY A 89 -5.28 -11.01 3.32
C GLY A 89 -6.39 -10.85 2.28
N PRO A 90 -6.34 -9.76 1.49
CA PRO A 90 -7.29 -9.53 0.41
C PRO A 90 -7.17 -10.54 -0.72
N LYS A 91 -8.23 -10.65 -1.52
CA LYS A 91 -8.22 -11.49 -2.73
C LYS A 91 -7.20 -11.01 -3.76
N ALA A 92 -6.70 -11.92 -4.58
CA ALA A 92 -5.74 -11.61 -5.65
C ALA A 92 -6.27 -10.54 -6.63
N GLU A 93 -7.56 -10.61 -6.98
CA GLU A 93 -8.22 -9.63 -7.84
C GLU A 93 -8.19 -8.22 -7.21
N THR A 94 -8.53 -8.11 -5.93
CA THR A 94 -8.48 -6.85 -5.18
C THR A 94 -7.06 -6.29 -5.12
N MET A 95 -6.06 -7.15 -4.89
CA MET A 95 -4.65 -6.73 -4.92
C MET A 95 -4.22 -6.22 -6.29
N ARG A 96 -4.65 -6.87 -7.40
CA ARG A 96 -4.35 -6.40 -8.76
C ARG A 96 -5.01 -5.06 -9.06
N LEU A 97 -6.25 -4.85 -8.60
CA LEU A 97 -6.96 -3.58 -8.79
C LEU A 97 -6.33 -2.42 -8.02
N LEU A 98 -5.83 -2.67 -6.82
CA LEU A 98 -5.33 -1.63 -5.90
C LEU A 98 -3.80 -1.47 -5.93
N GLY A 99 -3.06 -2.47 -6.40
CA GLY A 99 -1.60 -2.47 -6.41
C GLY A 99 -0.98 -1.57 -7.50
N ASP A 100 -1.69 -1.32 -8.59
CA ASP A 100 -1.29 -0.35 -9.61
C ASP A 100 -1.90 1.02 -9.32
N LYS A 101 -1.07 2.07 -9.24
CA LYS A 101 -1.50 3.43 -8.88
C LYS A 101 -2.55 4.01 -9.83
N ALA A 102 -2.41 3.77 -11.13
CA ALA A 102 -3.37 4.25 -12.12
C ALA A 102 -4.71 3.51 -11.98
N SER A 103 -4.67 2.20 -11.75
CA SER A 103 -5.86 1.39 -11.47
C SER A 103 -6.55 1.80 -10.19
N ALA A 104 -5.81 1.94 -9.08
CA ALA A 104 -6.34 2.38 -7.80
C ALA A 104 -6.99 3.77 -7.89
N ARG A 105 -6.36 4.71 -8.64
CA ARG A 105 -6.94 6.02 -8.92
C ARG A 105 -8.27 5.92 -9.67
N ARG A 106 -8.37 5.06 -10.70
CA ARG A 106 -9.63 4.82 -11.41
C ARG A 106 -10.71 4.24 -10.50
N VAL A 107 -10.34 3.32 -9.60
CA VAL A 107 -11.23 2.80 -8.56
C VAL A 107 -11.75 3.92 -7.68
N ALA A 108 -10.88 4.79 -7.16
CA ALA A 108 -11.27 5.93 -6.33
C ALA A 108 -12.25 6.87 -7.06
N ILE A 109 -11.99 7.21 -8.33
CA ILE A 109 -12.87 8.03 -9.15
C ILE A 109 -14.25 7.36 -9.30
N ARG A 110 -14.29 6.08 -9.64
CA ARG A 110 -15.56 5.32 -9.78
C ARG A 110 -16.33 5.22 -8.47
N ALA A 111 -15.62 5.08 -7.37
CA ALA A 111 -16.20 5.13 -6.04
C ALA A 111 -16.66 6.54 -5.63
N GLY A 112 -16.39 7.57 -6.43
CA GLY A 112 -16.71 8.98 -6.11
C GLY A 112 -15.90 9.49 -4.92
N VAL A 113 -14.64 9.06 -4.79
CA VAL A 113 -13.68 9.56 -3.80
C VAL A 113 -12.77 10.57 -4.49
N PRO A 114 -12.53 11.74 -3.87
CA PRO A 114 -11.69 12.77 -4.47
C PRO A 114 -10.26 12.27 -4.71
N VAL A 115 -9.73 12.58 -5.90
CA VAL A 115 -8.34 12.34 -6.29
C VAL A 115 -7.68 13.66 -6.66
N ILE A 116 -6.37 13.76 -6.50
CA ILE A 116 -5.64 14.96 -6.94
C ILE A 116 -5.78 15.07 -8.47
N PRO A 117 -6.13 16.26 -9.02
CA PRO A 117 -6.17 16.47 -10.47
C PRO A 117 -4.85 16.04 -11.13
N ALA A 118 -4.93 15.25 -12.18
CA ALA A 118 -3.75 14.71 -12.88
C ALA A 118 -4.08 14.48 -14.37
N THR A 119 -3.04 14.37 -15.19
CA THR A 119 -3.15 13.87 -16.56
C THR A 119 -3.34 12.36 -16.58
N GLU A 120 -3.69 11.81 -17.72
CA GLU A 120 -3.43 10.40 -18.03
C GLU A 120 -1.92 10.16 -18.18
N VAL A 121 -1.54 8.92 -18.49
CA VAL A 121 -0.13 8.59 -18.81
C VAL A 121 0.33 9.41 -20.01
N LEU A 122 1.44 10.10 -19.84
CA LEU A 122 1.96 11.04 -20.83
C LEU A 122 2.38 10.34 -22.13
N GLY A 123 1.89 10.84 -23.24
CA GLY A 123 2.37 10.49 -24.58
C GLY A 123 3.76 11.06 -24.89
N ASP A 124 4.21 10.97 -26.15
CA ASP A 124 5.56 11.43 -26.57
C ASP A 124 5.59 12.87 -27.09
N ASP A 125 4.43 13.44 -27.39
CA ASP A 125 4.30 14.79 -27.91
C ASP A 125 4.41 15.82 -26.77
N ILE A 126 5.50 16.57 -26.75
CA ILE A 126 5.80 17.58 -25.71
C ILE A 126 4.80 18.73 -25.73
N ASP A 127 4.29 19.14 -26.88
CA ASP A 127 3.34 20.23 -26.95
C ASP A 127 1.96 19.81 -26.40
N ALA A 128 1.57 18.55 -26.66
CA ALA A 128 0.38 17.97 -26.03
C ALA A 128 0.55 17.86 -24.51
N ILE A 129 1.72 17.42 -24.03
CA ILE A 129 2.03 17.35 -22.60
C ILE A 129 1.96 18.74 -21.93
N LYS A 130 2.49 19.79 -22.58
CA LYS A 130 2.39 21.16 -22.07
C LYS A 130 0.93 21.63 -21.98
N ALA A 131 0.11 21.30 -22.97
CA ALA A 131 -1.30 21.64 -22.94
C ALA A 131 -2.06 20.91 -21.82
N GLU A 132 -1.81 19.62 -21.61
CA GLU A 132 -2.37 18.86 -20.50
C GLU A 132 -1.91 19.40 -19.14
N ALA A 133 -0.62 19.72 -19.00
CA ALA A 133 -0.05 20.34 -17.82
C ALA A 133 -0.74 21.67 -17.46
N ALA A 134 -1.00 22.51 -18.46
CA ALA A 134 -1.72 23.77 -18.28
C ALA A 134 -3.16 23.56 -17.80
N MET A 135 -3.84 22.51 -18.28
CA MET A 135 -5.20 22.17 -17.82
C MET A 135 -5.23 21.70 -16.36
N VAL A 136 -4.24 20.92 -15.93
CA VAL A 136 -4.12 20.48 -14.52
C VAL A 136 -3.77 21.66 -13.61
N GLY A 137 -2.92 22.57 -14.09
CA GLY A 137 -2.49 23.81 -13.41
C GLY A 137 -1.27 23.62 -12.50
N TYR A 138 -0.35 24.57 -12.60
CA TYR A 138 0.91 24.57 -11.84
C TYR A 138 0.72 25.01 -10.37
N PRO A 139 1.59 24.57 -9.44
CA PRO A 139 2.69 23.65 -9.64
C PRO A 139 2.25 22.21 -9.80
N LEU A 140 3.04 21.42 -10.52
CA LEU A 140 2.80 20.02 -10.81
C LEU A 140 3.87 19.13 -10.19
N MET A 141 3.54 17.85 -10.01
CA MET A 141 4.48 16.80 -9.66
C MET A 141 4.46 15.77 -10.79
N LEU A 142 5.60 15.58 -11.45
CA LEU A 142 5.79 14.42 -12.32
C LEU A 142 5.96 13.18 -11.45
N LYS A 143 5.25 12.11 -11.78
CA LYS A 143 5.31 10.81 -11.09
C LYS A 143 5.50 9.70 -12.12
N ALA A 144 6.36 8.72 -11.80
CA ALA A 144 6.43 7.48 -12.57
C ALA A 144 5.14 6.67 -12.37
N SER A 145 4.63 6.05 -13.44
CA SER A 145 3.43 5.18 -13.37
C SER A 145 3.72 3.90 -12.60
N TRP A 146 4.96 3.40 -12.67
CA TRP A 146 5.44 2.20 -12.01
C TRP A 146 6.48 2.53 -10.95
N GLY A 147 6.50 1.78 -9.85
CA GLY A 147 7.45 1.94 -8.77
C GLY A 147 6.92 2.75 -7.58
N GLY A 148 7.73 2.86 -6.53
CA GLY A 148 7.39 3.47 -5.24
C GLY A 148 8.57 4.19 -4.60
N GLY A 149 8.36 4.71 -3.37
CA GLY A 149 9.42 5.36 -2.59
C GLY A 149 9.86 6.74 -3.10
N GLY A 150 9.03 7.39 -3.94
CA GLY A 150 9.31 8.76 -4.44
C GLY A 150 10.40 8.86 -5.51
N ARG A 151 10.88 7.74 -6.06
CA ARG A 151 11.82 7.76 -7.18
C ARG A 151 11.13 8.25 -8.45
N GLY A 152 11.84 9.09 -9.23
CA GLY A 152 11.29 9.71 -10.43
C GLY A 152 10.29 10.83 -10.19
N MET A 153 10.02 11.21 -8.93
CA MET A 153 9.17 12.37 -8.63
C MET A 153 9.94 13.68 -8.82
N ARG A 154 9.36 14.61 -9.61
CA ARG A 154 9.96 15.92 -9.88
C ARG A 154 8.92 17.01 -9.83
N PRO A 155 9.12 18.09 -9.04
CA PRO A 155 8.25 19.26 -9.10
C PRO A 155 8.48 20.03 -10.40
N ILE A 156 7.39 20.59 -10.95
CA ILE A 156 7.37 21.42 -12.15
C ILE A 156 6.56 22.69 -11.79
N PHE A 157 7.20 23.82 -11.78
CA PHE A 157 6.59 25.07 -11.32
C PHE A 157 6.03 25.91 -12.47
N SER A 158 6.48 25.67 -13.70
CA SER A 158 6.09 26.44 -14.88
C SER A 158 6.14 25.61 -16.16
N GLU A 159 5.46 26.09 -17.21
CA GLU A 159 5.44 25.44 -18.52
C GLU A 159 6.84 25.25 -19.12
N HIS A 160 7.73 26.22 -18.87
CA HIS A 160 9.10 26.16 -19.40
C HIS A 160 9.92 24.97 -18.88
N GLU A 161 9.56 24.43 -17.69
CA GLU A 161 10.26 23.31 -17.09
C GLU A 161 9.74 21.94 -17.54
N VAL A 162 8.54 21.89 -18.19
CA VAL A 162 7.84 20.64 -18.51
C VAL A 162 8.71 19.70 -19.33
N GLU A 163 9.27 20.18 -20.45
CA GLU A 163 10.05 19.35 -21.37
C GLU A 163 11.27 18.74 -20.69
N GLU A 164 12.09 19.58 -20.05
CA GLU A 164 13.31 19.14 -19.37
C GLU A 164 12.99 18.09 -18.30
N LYS A 165 12.02 18.41 -17.42
CA LYS A 165 11.67 17.55 -16.27
C LYS A 165 11.02 16.23 -16.69
N VAL A 166 10.19 16.24 -17.74
CA VAL A 166 9.57 15.02 -18.27
C VAL A 166 10.63 14.11 -18.88
N LEU A 167 11.55 14.65 -19.70
CA LEU A 167 12.61 13.86 -20.32
C LEU A 167 13.60 13.29 -19.28
N GLU A 168 13.95 14.06 -18.26
CA GLU A 168 14.78 13.58 -17.15
C GLU A 168 14.08 12.48 -16.36
N GLY A 169 12.80 12.70 -16.01
CA GLY A 169 12.02 11.75 -15.23
C GLY A 169 11.82 10.42 -15.94
N ARG A 170 11.57 10.44 -17.25
CA ARG A 170 11.47 9.24 -18.09
C ARG A 170 12.77 8.43 -18.06
N ARG A 171 13.93 9.08 -18.27
CA ARG A 171 15.24 8.39 -18.24
C ARG A 171 15.51 7.75 -16.88
N GLU A 172 15.17 8.44 -15.79
CA GLU A 172 15.36 7.89 -14.45
C GLU A 172 14.41 6.72 -14.16
N ALA A 173 13.14 6.84 -14.55
CA ALA A 173 12.15 5.80 -14.39
C ALA A 173 12.50 4.55 -15.22
N GLU A 174 12.93 4.73 -16.46
CA GLU A 174 13.39 3.65 -17.33
C GLU A 174 14.60 2.92 -16.71
N ALA A 175 15.59 3.67 -16.24
CA ALA A 175 16.79 3.10 -15.62
C ALA A 175 16.48 2.36 -14.29
N ALA A 176 15.50 2.84 -13.52
CA ALA A 176 15.18 2.27 -12.21
C ALA A 176 14.16 1.12 -12.26
N PHE A 177 13.22 1.18 -13.19
CA PHE A 177 12.05 0.29 -13.22
C PHE A 177 11.85 -0.45 -14.55
N GLY A 178 12.68 -0.15 -15.60
CA GLY A 178 12.52 -0.69 -16.95
C GLY A 178 11.28 -0.15 -17.69
N ASN A 179 10.70 0.94 -17.20
CA ASN A 179 9.55 1.62 -17.80
C ASN A 179 9.61 3.11 -17.50
N GLY A 180 9.64 3.94 -18.55
CA GLY A 180 9.72 5.40 -18.48
C GLY A 180 8.35 6.11 -18.44
N GLU A 181 7.23 5.38 -18.33
CA GLU A 181 5.89 5.97 -18.26
C GLU A 181 5.70 6.81 -17.01
N GLY A 182 5.03 7.95 -17.17
CA GLY A 182 4.72 8.85 -16.07
C GLY A 182 3.50 9.71 -16.36
N TYR A 183 3.04 10.43 -15.36
CA TYR A 183 1.92 11.35 -15.43
C TYR A 183 2.21 12.60 -14.60
N LEU A 184 1.49 13.67 -14.88
CA LEU A 184 1.57 14.94 -14.15
C LEU A 184 0.38 15.05 -13.19
N GLU A 185 0.64 15.37 -11.95
CA GLU A 185 -0.36 15.54 -10.91
C GLU A 185 -0.20 16.93 -10.28
N ARG A 186 -1.31 17.59 -9.93
CA ARG A 186 -1.25 18.87 -9.20
C ARG A 186 -0.46 18.69 -7.90
N MET A 187 0.52 19.55 -7.66
CA MET A 187 1.30 19.52 -6.44
C MET A 187 0.56 20.20 -5.30
N ILE A 188 0.26 19.46 -4.24
CA ILE A 188 -0.26 20.03 -3.00
C ILE A 188 0.96 20.49 -2.18
N GLN A 189 1.12 21.81 -2.05
CA GLN A 189 2.32 22.39 -1.43
C GLN A 189 2.34 22.22 0.09
N ARG A 190 1.18 22.27 0.72
CA ARG A 190 1.01 22.12 2.18
C ARG A 190 0.05 20.98 2.46
N ALA A 191 0.60 19.81 2.66
CA ALA A 191 -0.18 18.60 2.87
C ALA A 191 0.07 17.95 4.22
N ARG A 192 -0.94 17.25 4.73
CA ARG A 192 -0.82 16.23 5.77
C ARG A 192 -1.07 14.87 5.15
N HIS A 193 -0.31 13.89 5.61
CA HIS A 193 -0.52 12.50 5.26
C HIS A 193 -1.40 11.86 6.34
N VAL A 194 -2.60 11.48 5.98
CA VAL A 194 -3.57 10.87 6.88
C VAL A 194 -4.05 9.56 6.26
N GLU A 195 -4.18 8.53 7.06
CA GLU A 195 -4.60 7.23 6.57
C GLU A 195 -5.72 6.65 7.42
N VAL A 196 -6.56 5.80 6.84
CA VAL A 196 -7.70 5.15 7.51
C VAL A 196 -7.43 3.65 7.59
N GLN A 197 -7.45 3.12 8.82
CA GLN A 197 -7.40 1.68 9.05
C GLN A 197 -8.73 1.04 8.68
N ILE A 198 -8.69 0.09 7.78
CA ILE A 198 -9.87 -0.67 7.33
C ILE A 198 -9.76 -2.12 7.79
N LEU A 199 -10.92 -2.70 8.07
CA LEU A 199 -11.10 -4.12 8.28
C LEU A 199 -12.37 -4.55 7.57
N GLY A 200 -12.25 -5.44 6.58
CA GLY A 200 -13.37 -6.02 5.84
C GLY A 200 -13.57 -7.49 6.19
N ASP A 201 -14.81 -7.94 6.26
CA ASP A 201 -15.13 -9.34 6.42
C ASP A 201 -15.45 -10.02 5.07
N GLN A 202 -15.61 -11.35 5.10
CA GLN A 202 -15.96 -12.13 3.92
C GLN A 202 -17.46 -12.02 3.52
N TYR A 203 -18.27 -11.30 4.31
CA TYR A 203 -19.72 -11.14 4.09
C TYR A 203 -20.05 -9.79 3.46
N GLY A 204 -19.04 -8.94 3.23
CA GLY A 204 -19.17 -7.63 2.59
C GLY A 204 -19.32 -6.45 3.56
N GLU A 205 -19.17 -6.70 4.87
CA GLU A 205 -19.15 -5.61 5.85
C GLU A 205 -17.75 -4.99 5.92
N ILE A 206 -17.70 -3.67 5.84
CA ILE A 206 -16.45 -2.91 5.91
C ILE A 206 -16.50 -1.97 7.10
N TYR A 207 -15.52 -2.09 7.96
CA TYR A 207 -15.35 -1.25 9.14
C TYR A 207 -14.09 -0.38 9.02
N HIS A 208 -14.13 0.81 9.61
CA HIS A 208 -12.93 1.60 9.86
C HIS A 208 -12.57 1.56 11.36
N LEU A 209 -11.28 1.58 11.64
CA LEU A 209 -10.72 1.71 12.98
C LEU A 209 -10.04 3.08 13.15
N PHE A 210 -10.71 4.12 12.67
CA PHE A 210 -10.26 5.51 12.65
C PHE A 210 -9.00 5.77 11.82
N GLU A 211 -8.50 6.99 11.93
CA GLU A 211 -7.38 7.51 11.17
C GLU A 211 -6.08 7.55 11.98
N ARG A 212 -4.97 7.55 11.24
CA ARG A 212 -3.63 7.89 11.74
C ARG A 212 -3.06 9.09 10.99
N ASP A 213 -2.35 9.96 11.70
CA ASP A 213 -1.52 11.01 11.11
C ASP A 213 -0.12 10.48 10.90
N CYS A 214 0.31 10.40 9.65
CA CYS A 214 1.62 9.95 9.22
C CYS A 214 2.44 11.06 8.55
N SER A 215 2.18 12.32 8.90
CA SER A 215 2.81 13.48 8.25
C SER A 215 4.28 13.67 8.58
N VAL A 216 4.78 13.11 9.69
CA VAL A 216 6.20 13.19 10.05
C VAL A 216 6.98 12.12 9.29
N GLN A 217 7.62 12.56 8.21
CA GLN A 217 8.32 11.67 7.28
C GLN A 217 9.74 12.14 7.00
N ARG A 218 10.61 11.20 6.66
CA ARG A 218 11.95 11.46 6.13
C ARG A 218 12.09 10.83 4.76
N ARG A 219 12.25 11.64 3.71
CA ARG A 219 12.35 11.17 2.33
C ARG A 219 11.18 10.24 1.93
N ASN A 220 9.95 10.66 2.22
CA ASN A 220 8.69 9.92 2.01
C ASN A 220 8.56 8.62 2.81
N GLN A 221 9.39 8.40 3.83
CA GLN A 221 9.25 7.29 4.77
C GLN A 221 8.65 7.80 6.07
N LYS A 222 7.58 7.18 6.55
CA LYS A 222 6.93 7.45 7.83
C LYS A 222 7.94 7.24 8.97
N VAL A 223 7.98 8.18 9.92
CA VAL A 223 8.90 8.16 11.08
C VAL A 223 8.14 8.23 12.39
N VAL A 224 7.06 9.01 12.42
CA VAL A 224 6.19 9.13 13.59
C VAL A 224 4.74 9.06 13.12
N GLU A 225 4.01 8.13 13.66
CA GLU A 225 2.58 7.95 13.44
C GLU A 225 1.80 8.25 14.73
N ARG A 226 0.65 8.90 14.60
CA ARG A 226 -0.21 9.31 15.72
C ARG A 226 -1.66 9.00 15.45
N ALA A 227 -2.37 8.54 16.45
CA ALA A 227 -3.83 8.42 16.45
C ALA A 227 -4.43 8.90 17.78
N PRO A 228 -5.56 9.60 17.73
CA PRO A 228 -6.18 10.22 16.56
C PRO A 228 -5.34 11.38 16.01
N ALA A 229 -5.58 11.79 14.75
CA ALA A 229 -4.94 12.96 14.15
C ALA A 229 -5.38 14.25 14.88
N PRO A 230 -4.45 14.97 15.55
CA PRO A 230 -4.84 15.98 16.55
C PRO A 230 -5.44 17.26 15.97
N TYR A 231 -5.30 17.46 14.66
CA TYR A 231 -5.76 18.66 13.96
C TYR A 231 -7.07 18.46 13.18
N LEU A 232 -7.59 17.22 13.12
CA LEU A 232 -8.87 16.96 12.45
C LEU A 232 -10.03 17.30 13.37
N SER A 233 -11.00 18.06 12.86
CA SER A 233 -12.30 18.19 13.48
C SER A 233 -13.07 16.87 13.43
N LYS A 234 -14.12 16.74 14.25
CA LYS A 234 -14.99 15.57 14.24
C LYS A 234 -15.56 15.30 12.82
N ALA A 235 -16.05 16.35 12.16
CA ALA A 235 -16.62 16.25 10.81
C ALA A 235 -15.57 15.77 9.78
N GLN A 236 -14.35 16.29 9.82
CA GLN A 236 -13.27 15.85 8.93
C GLN A 236 -12.87 14.38 9.19
N ARG A 237 -12.87 13.95 10.44
CA ARG A 237 -12.61 12.53 10.79
C ARG A 237 -13.70 11.62 10.24
N GLU A 238 -14.96 11.99 10.41
CA GLU A 238 -16.10 11.25 9.85
C GLU A 238 -16.03 11.20 8.31
N GLU A 239 -15.69 12.31 7.67
CA GLU A 239 -15.52 12.39 6.23
C GLU A 239 -14.42 11.44 5.71
N ILE A 240 -13.20 11.53 6.25
CA ILE A 240 -12.08 10.71 5.75
C ILE A 240 -12.31 9.21 5.99
N CYS A 241 -12.89 8.85 7.14
CA CYS A 241 -13.26 7.46 7.43
C CYS A 241 -14.31 6.93 6.44
N ALA A 242 -15.32 7.75 6.13
CA ALA A 242 -16.34 7.39 5.13
C ALA A 242 -15.74 7.25 3.72
N LEU A 243 -14.78 8.07 3.34
CA LEU A 243 -14.06 7.95 2.06
C LEU A 243 -13.26 6.64 2.00
N GLY A 244 -12.60 6.24 3.09
CA GLY A 244 -11.90 4.96 3.18
C GLY A 244 -12.82 3.76 3.01
N ILE A 245 -13.95 3.73 3.73
CA ILE A 245 -14.98 2.69 3.57
C ILE A 245 -15.49 2.63 2.13
N LYS A 246 -15.75 3.79 1.51
CA LYS A 246 -16.33 3.88 0.17
C LYS A 246 -15.45 3.24 -0.91
N ILE A 247 -14.13 3.41 -0.84
CA ILE A 247 -13.18 2.74 -1.73
C ILE A 247 -13.22 1.23 -1.51
N CYS A 248 -13.09 0.80 -0.26
CA CYS A 248 -13.02 -0.61 0.08
C CYS A 248 -14.32 -1.36 -0.23
N ALA A 249 -15.47 -0.75 0.01
CA ALA A 249 -16.77 -1.31 -0.37
C ALA A 249 -16.90 -1.47 -1.90
N HIS A 250 -16.36 -0.52 -2.69
CA HIS A 250 -16.42 -0.58 -4.16
C HIS A 250 -15.68 -1.79 -4.76
N VAL A 251 -14.68 -2.33 -4.05
CA VAL A 251 -13.87 -3.49 -4.48
C VAL A 251 -14.15 -4.75 -3.66
N ASN A 252 -15.19 -4.76 -2.83
CA ASN A 252 -15.49 -5.86 -1.90
C ASN A 252 -14.23 -6.30 -1.12
N TYR A 253 -13.60 -5.34 -0.45
CA TYR A 253 -12.35 -5.53 0.26
C TYR A 253 -12.53 -6.50 1.44
N GLU A 254 -11.57 -7.40 1.62
CA GLU A 254 -11.53 -8.35 2.76
C GLU A 254 -10.21 -8.19 3.54
N CYS A 255 -10.24 -8.54 4.82
CA CYS A 255 -9.13 -8.46 5.78
C CYS A 255 -8.70 -7.02 6.13
N ALA A 256 -7.53 -6.91 6.74
CA ALA A 256 -6.94 -5.62 7.13
C ALA A 256 -6.35 -4.90 5.94
N GLY A 257 -6.54 -3.59 5.89
CA GLY A 257 -5.96 -2.71 4.89
C GLY A 257 -5.94 -1.27 5.36
N THR A 258 -5.22 -0.44 4.64
CA THR A 258 -5.12 0.99 4.96
C THR A 258 -5.31 1.81 3.70
N VAL A 259 -6.20 2.81 3.78
CA VAL A 259 -6.43 3.77 2.70
C VAL A 259 -5.72 5.06 3.03
N GLU A 260 -4.80 5.49 2.19
CA GLU A 260 -3.97 6.68 2.39
C GLU A 260 -4.52 7.89 1.64
N PHE A 261 -4.47 9.05 2.32
CA PHE A 261 -4.94 10.33 1.80
C PHE A 261 -3.92 11.45 2.03
N LEU A 262 -3.87 12.41 1.10
CA LEU A 262 -3.34 13.74 1.39
C LEU A 262 -4.48 14.66 1.78
N MET A 263 -4.31 15.35 2.91
CA MET A 263 -5.16 16.48 3.29
C MET A 263 -4.45 17.77 2.89
N ASP A 264 -5.06 18.55 2.03
CA ASP A 264 -4.62 19.90 1.74
C ASP A 264 -4.94 20.81 2.94
N ILE A 265 -3.90 21.38 3.54
CA ILE A 265 -4.05 22.21 4.74
C ILE A 265 -4.81 23.51 4.44
N ASP A 266 -4.66 24.04 3.23
CA ASP A 266 -5.23 25.35 2.87
C ASP A 266 -6.73 25.25 2.56
N THR A 267 -7.19 24.10 2.05
CA THR A 267 -8.60 23.88 1.70
C THR A 267 -9.32 22.92 2.64
N GLY A 268 -8.60 22.16 3.44
CA GLY A 268 -9.14 21.09 4.30
C GLY A 268 -9.63 19.85 3.55
N LYS A 269 -9.42 19.77 2.23
CA LYS A 269 -9.90 18.66 1.39
C LYS A 269 -8.98 17.46 1.47
N PHE A 270 -9.58 16.27 1.41
CA PHE A 270 -8.87 14.99 1.33
C PHE A 270 -8.80 14.51 -0.11
N PHE A 271 -7.64 13.97 -0.48
CA PHE A 271 -7.40 13.36 -1.78
C PHE A 271 -6.79 11.98 -1.59
N PHE A 272 -7.37 11.00 -2.24
CA PHE A 272 -6.87 9.63 -2.24
C PHE A 272 -5.47 9.53 -2.83
N ILE A 273 -4.60 8.72 -2.22
CA ILE A 273 -3.25 8.41 -2.69
C ILE A 273 -3.19 6.95 -3.16
N GLU A 274 -3.37 6.02 -2.21
CA GLU A 274 -3.22 4.58 -2.46
C GLU A 274 -3.93 3.74 -1.40
N VAL A 275 -4.05 2.45 -1.65
CA VAL A 275 -4.44 1.45 -0.66
C VAL A 275 -3.27 0.51 -0.43
N ASN A 276 -2.95 0.25 0.82
CA ASN A 276 -2.04 -0.83 1.21
C ASN A 276 -2.88 -2.06 1.58
N PRO A 277 -2.97 -3.07 0.69
CA PRO A 277 -3.86 -4.21 0.88
C PRO A 277 -3.24 -5.26 1.81
N ARG A 278 -2.87 -4.85 2.99
CA ARG A 278 -2.22 -5.65 4.04
C ARG A 278 -2.27 -4.94 5.39
N VAL A 279 -1.87 -5.64 6.45
CA VAL A 279 -1.50 -4.99 7.71
C VAL A 279 -0.25 -4.13 7.50
N GLN A 280 -0.17 -2.98 8.17
CA GLN A 280 1.02 -2.10 8.16
C GLN A 280 1.78 -2.17 9.48
N VAL A 281 3.02 -1.67 9.49
CA VAL A 281 3.86 -1.61 10.72
C VAL A 281 3.15 -0.78 11.80
N GLU A 282 2.53 0.32 11.40
CA GLU A 282 1.84 1.30 12.24
C GLU A 282 0.44 0.87 12.72
N HIS A 283 -0.01 -0.37 12.43
CA HIS A 283 -1.28 -0.89 12.94
C HIS A 283 -1.37 -0.82 14.47
N THR A 284 -0.24 -0.99 15.16
CA THR A 284 -0.16 -0.96 16.63
C THR A 284 -0.60 0.37 17.21
N VAL A 285 -0.43 1.50 16.50
CA VAL A 285 -0.92 2.81 16.95
C VAL A 285 -2.45 2.81 17.02
N THR A 286 -3.13 2.20 16.06
CA THR A 286 -4.58 2.02 16.09
C THR A 286 -5.00 1.05 17.21
N GLU A 287 -4.30 -0.05 17.39
CA GLU A 287 -4.58 -1.02 18.45
C GLU A 287 -4.53 -0.39 19.85
N GLU A 288 -3.51 0.44 20.12
CA GLU A 288 -3.35 1.14 21.42
C GLU A 288 -4.48 2.12 21.73
N VAL A 289 -5.05 2.79 20.73
CA VAL A 289 -6.12 3.79 20.96
C VAL A 289 -7.52 3.20 20.88
N THR A 290 -7.70 2.05 20.22
CA THR A 290 -9.02 1.40 20.08
C THR A 290 -9.21 0.23 21.03
N GLY A 291 -8.14 -0.37 21.52
CA GLY A 291 -8.17 -1.61 22.29
C GLY A 291 -8.52 -2.85 21.43
N ILE A 292 -8.42 -2.76 20.10
CA ILE A 292 -8.71 -3.84 19.17
C ILE A 292 -7.40 -4.39 18.62
N ASP A 293 -7.11 -5.68 18.85
CA ASP A 293 -6.02 -6.38 18.20
C ASP A 293 -6.44 -6.69 16.74
N ILE A 294 -5.80 -6.03 15.78
CA ILE A 294 -6.14 -6.14 14.35
C ILE A 294 -5.66 -7.49 13.78
N VAL A 295 -4.56 -7.98 14.29
CA VAL A 295 -3.94 -9.24 13.86
C VAL A 295 -4.69 -10.44 14.38
#